data_53f028358a1351093e7c0222ada34928
#
_entry.id   53f028358a1351093e7c0222ada34928
#
_cell.length_a   1.000
_cell.length_b   1.000
_cell.length_c   1.000
_cell.angle_alpha   90.00
_cell.angle_beta   90.00
_cell.angle_gamma   90.00
#
_symmetry.space_group_name_H-M   'P 1'
#
loop_
_entity.id
_entity.type
_entity.pdbx_description
1 polymer ?
#
loop_
_entity_poly.entity_id
_entity_poly.type
_entity_poly.pdbx_seq_one_letter_code
_entity_poly.pdbx_strand_id
1 'polypeptide(L)'
;MLLDAVERTERDKVATLWAYAVKDPNRFGVVAFDEHGKATSLEEKPEHPKSNYAVTGLYFYPNDVVEIAKHIKPSARGELEITTVNQQFLAMDRVHVQTLGRGFAWLDTGTSESMADASNFIGTIVNMQGVQVAALEEISFRKGWITAQQLMALAEPMRKNQYGQYLVRLANNGI
;
A
#
# COMPACT_ATOMS: atom_id res chain seq x y z
N MET A 1 -2.66 -7.62 11.03
CA MET A 1 -2.06 -7.66 9.68
C MET A 1 -0.87 -6.71 9.53
N LEU A 2 -1.03 -5.35 9.57
CA LEU A 2 0.13 -4.45 9.42
C LEU A 2 1.09 -4.54 10.61
N LEU A 3 0.59 -4.55 11.85
CA LEU A 3 1.42 -4.72 13.05
C LEU A 3 2.16 -6.07 13.03
N ASP A 4 1.49 -7.15 12.68
CA ASP A 4 2.10 -8.48 12.57
C ASP A 4 3.21 -8.52 11.52
N ALA A 5 3.05 -7.73 10.45
CA ALA A 5 4.09 -7.59 9.42
C ALA A 5 5.32 -6.85 9.94
N VAL A 6 5.13 -5.76 10.70
CA VAL A 6 6.23 -5.04 11.35
C VAL A 6 6.97 -5.95 12.32
N GLU A 7 6.23 -6.61 13.23
CA GLU A 7 6.79 -7.54 14.21
C GLU A 7 7.56 -8.69 13.56
N ARG A 8 7.01 -9.27 12.47
CA ARG A 8 7.70 -10.31 11.70
C ARG A 8 8.99 -9.78 11.09
N THR A 9 8.93 -8.63 10.42
CA THR A 9 10.09 -8.03 9.77
C THR A 9 11.21 -7.74 10.78
N GLU A 10 10.85 -7.25 11.97
CA GLU A 10 11.83 -6.96 13.04
C GLU A 10 12.41 -8.24 13.67
N ARG A 11 11.55 -9.21 13.95
CA ARG A 11 11.95 -10.47 14.63
C ARG A 11 12.75 -11.38 13.70
N ASP A 12 12.23 -11.63 12.50
CA ASP A 12 12.75 -12.66 11.58
C ASP A 12 13.75 -12.07 10.56
N LYS A 13 13.91 -10.74 10.54
CA LYS A 13 14.77 -10.02 9.61
C LYS A 13 14.44 -10.30 8.13
N VAL A 14 13.17 -10.48 7.83
CA VAL A 14 12.64 -10.74 6.48
C VAL A 14 11.98 -9.48 5.89
N ALA A 15 12.05 -9.33 4.58
CA ALA A 15 11.20 -8.40 3.86
C ALA A 15 9.77 -8.93 3.85
N THR A 16 8.79 -8.12 4.26
CA THR A 16 7.37 -8.44 4.13
C THR A 16 6.78 -7.62 2.98
N LEU A 17 6.29 -8.31 1.97
CA LEU A 17 5.68 -7.76 0.77
C LEU A 17 4.18 -8.07 0.79
N TRP A 18 3.37 -7.25 0.11
CA TRP A 18 1.97 -7.56 -0.13
C TRP A 18 1.74 -7.85 -1.61
N ALA A 19 0.92 -8.86 -1.88
CA ALA A 19 0.53 -9.23 -3.23
C ALA A 19 -0.99 -9.23 -3.38
N TYR A 20 -1.47 -8.82 -4.53
CA TYR A 20 -2.88 -8.77 -4.89
C TYR A 20 -3.11 -9.46 -6.23
N ALA A 21 -4.15 -10.31 -6.31
CA ALA A 21 -4.49 -10.97 -7.55
C ALA A 21 -5.11 -9.98 -8.53
N VAL A 22 -4.51 -9.85 -9.71
CA VAL A 22 -4.93 -8.92 -10.76
C VAL A 22 -5.22 -9.65 -12.07
N LYS A 23 -5.95 -8.97 -12.96
CA LYS A 23 -6.27 -9.51 -14.29
C LYS A 23 -5.07 -9.43 -15.24
N ASP A 24 -4.34 -8.32 -15.21
CA ASP A 24 -3.25 -8.02 -16.14
C ASP A 24 -1.91 -7.85 -15.38
N PRO A 25 -1.29 -8.96 -14.91
CA PRO A 25 -0.12 -8.91 -14.03
C PRO A 25 1.16 -8.40 -14.71
N ASN A 26 1.26 -8.46 -16.04
CA ASN A 26 2.42 -8.03 -16.81
C ASN A 26 2.73 -6.52 -16.70
N ARG A 27 1.85 -5.75 -16.09
CA ARG A 27 2.07 -4.31 -15.82
C ARG A 27 2.84 -4.03 -14.52
N PHE A 28 3.04 -5.05 -13.69
CA PHE A 28 3.51 -4.92 -12.31
C PHE A 28 4.71 -5.83 -12.03
N GLY A 29 5.34 -5.64 -10.88
CA GLY A 29 6.18 -6.67 -10.29
C GLY A 29 5.30 -7.88 -9.94
N VAL A 30 5.68 -9.07 -10.37
CA VAL A 30 4.89 -10.30 -10.19
C VAL A 30 5.63 -11.25 -9.26
N VAL A 31 4.92 -11.80 -8.28
CA VAL A 31 5.42 -12.87 -7.41
C VAL A 31 4.77 -14.20 -7.76
N ALA A 32 5.57 -15.26 -7.86
CA ALA A 32 5.07 -16.63 -7.96
C ALA A 32 5.34 -17.40 -6.67
N PHE A 33 4.53 -18.43 -6.42
CA PHE A 33 4.56 -19.24 -5.22
C PHE A 33 4.70 -20.73 -5.55
N ASP A 34 5.25 -21.48 -4.60
CA ASP A 34 5.16 -22.93 -4.59
C ASP A 34 3.81 -23.44 -4.01
N GLU A 35 3.67 -24.75 -3.92
CA GLU A 35 2.49 -25.41 -3.35
C GLU A 35 2.26 -25.14 -1.86
N HIS A 36 3.29 -24.65 -1.16
CA HIS A 36 3.25 -24.29 0.26
C HIS A 36 3.00 -22.78 0.47
N GLY A 37 2.85 -22.00 -0.62
CA GLY A 37 2.65 -20.55 -0.56
C GLY A 37 3.93 -19.76 -0.31
N LYS A 38 5.11 -20.36 -0.46
CA LYS A 38 6.39 -19.68 -0.39
C LYS A 38 6.71 -19.01 -1.72
N ALA A 39 7.19 -17.77 -1.68
CA ALA A 39 7.61 -17.07 -2.89
C ALA A 39 8.80 -17.77 -3.55
N THR A 40 8.70 -18.02 -4.86
CA THR A 40 9.72 -18.70 -5.66
C THR A 40 10.36 -17.81 -6.71
N SER A 41 9.64 -16.79 -7.17
CA SER A 41 10.20 -15.79 -8.10
C SER A 41 9.54 -14.44 -7.90
N LEU A 42 10.31 -13.41 -8.25
CA LEU A 42 9.87 -12.01 -8.33
C LEU A 42 10.38 -11.45 -9.64
N GLU A 43 9.49 -10.98 -10.50
CA GLU A 43 9.82 -10.52 -11.86
C GLU A 43 9.17 -9.16 -12.11
N GLU A 44 9.96 -8.18 -12.59
CA GLU A 44 9.44 -6.86 -12.93
C GLU A 44 8.82 -6.88 -14.32
N LYS A 45 7.53 -6.57 -14.42
CA LYS A 45 6.76 -6.45 -15.66
C LYS A 45 7.06 -7.56 -16.68
N PRO A 46 6.93 -8.84 -16.27
CA PRO A 46 7.28 -9.95 -17.14
C PRO A 46 6.36 -10.02 -18.36
N GLU A 47 6.90 -10.35 -19.52
CA GLU A 47 6.11 -10.58 -20.73
C GLU A 47 5.21 -11.81 -20.57
N HIS A 48 5.73 -12.86 -19.88
CA HIS A 48 5.01 -14.09 -19.57
C HIS A 48 4.98 -14.31 -18.05
N PRO A 49 4.01 -13.72 -17.34
CA PRO A 49 3.93 -13.80 -15.87
C PRO A 49 3.65 -15.22 -15.41
N LYS A 50 4.39 -15.68 -14.39
CA LYS A 50 4.24 -17.02 -13.79
C LYS A 50 3.05 -17.12 -12.83
N SER A 51 2.46 -16.01 -12.47
CA SER A 51 1.27 -15.92 -11.63
C SER A 51 0.47 -14.67 -11.96
N ASN A 52 -0.72 -14.54 -11.36
CA ASN A 52 -1.52 -13.32 -11.42
C ASN A 52 -1.39 -12.43 -10.18
N TYR A 53 -0.38 -12.67 -9.32
CA TYR A 53 -0.18 -11.89 -8.12
C TYR A 53 0.79 -10.72 -8.36
N ALA A 54 0.23 -9.51 -8.47
CA ALA A 54 1.00 -8.28 -8.51
C ALA A 54 1.51 -7.92 -7.10
N VAL A 55 2.77 -7.55 -7.00
CA VAL A 55 3.34 -6.99 -5.76
C VAL A 55 2.88 -5.55 -5.64
N THR A 56 2.18 -5.23 -4.56
CA THR A 56 1.68 -3.88 -4.30
C THR A 56 2.81 -2.94 -3.85
N GLY A 57 2.58 -1.64 -3.82
CA GLY A 57 3.57 -0.64 -3.37
C GLY A 57 3.73 -0.56 -1.84
N LEU A 58 3.38 -1.60 -1.10
CA LEU A 58 3.49 -1.65 0.35
C LEU A 58 4.54 -2.68 0.77
N TYR A 59 5.60 -2.20 1.45
CA TYR A 59 6.74 -3.01 1.84
C TYR A 59 7.15 -2.71 3.28
N PHE A 60 7.55 -3.74 4.03
CA PHE A 60 8.31 -3.61 5.27
C PHE A 60 9.64 -4.33 5.13
N TYR A 61 10.72 -3.62 5.40
CA TYR A 61 12.06 -4.14 5.28
C TYR A 61 12.82 -4.04 6.61
N PRO A 62 13.69 -5.00 6.92
CA PRO A 62 14.70 -4.80 7.94
C PRO A 62 15.73 -3.76 7.48
N ASN A 63 16.46 -3.16 8.43
CA ASN A 63 17.28 -1.98 8.16
C ASN A 63 18.42 -2.20 7.15
N ASP A 64 18.87 -3.44 6.94
CA ASP A 64 19.89 -3.78 5.95
C ASP A 64 19.42 -3.55 4.48
N VAL A 65 18.13 -3.29 4.27
CA VAL A 65 17.62 -2.82 2.96
C VAL A 65 18.36 -1.59 2.45
N VAL A 66 18.82 -0.71 3.35
CA VAL A 66 19.57 0.51 2.99
C VAL A 66 20.85 0.14 2.25
N GLU A 67 21.59 -0.84 2.74
CA GLU A 67 22.84 -1.29 2.08
C GLU A 67 22.54 -2.06 0.79
N ILE A 68 21.52 -2.90 0.78
CA ILE A 68 21.09 -3.60 -0.44
C ILE A 68 20.70 -2.59 -1.53
N ALA A 69 19.89 -1.60 -1.20
CA ALA A 69 19.42 -0.59 -2.15
C ALA A 69 20.56 0.27 -2.74
N LYS A 70 21.62 0.53 -1.99
CA LYS A 70 22.81 1.25 -2.50
C LYS A 70 23.58 0.48 -3.59
N HIS A 71 23.46 -0.84 -3.62
CA HIS A 71 24.25 -1.70 -4.47
C HIS A 71 23.48 -2.31 -5.66
N ILE A 72 22.18 -2.06 -5.77
CA ILE A 72 21.41 -2.49 -6.95
C ILE A 72 21.86 -1.72 -8.20
N LYS A 73 21.73 -2.37 -9.34
CA LYS A 73 22.05 -1.79 -10.65
C LYS A 73 20.76 -1.50 -11.42
N PRO A 74 20.77 -0.53 -12.32
CA PRO A 74 19.65 -0.30 -13.21
C PRO A 74 19.27 -1.57 -13.99
N SER A 75 17.97 -1.77 -14.16
CA SER A 75 17.40 -2.85 -15.00
C SER A 75 17.69 -2.61 -16.48
N ALA A 76 17.30 -3.55 -17.35
CA ALA A 76 17.36 -3.38 -18.80
C ALA A 76 16.56 -2.15 -19.29
N ARG A 77 15.64 -1.63 -18.46
CA ARG A 77 14.86 -0.40 -18.71
C ARG A 77 15.61 0.88 -18.31
N GLY A 78 16.79 0.76 -17.69
CA GLY A 78 17.58 1.87 -17.19
C GLY A 78 17.10 2.43 -15.83
N GLU A 79 16.19 1.74 -15.15
CA GLU A 79 15.58 2.16 -13.88
C GLU A 79 16.12 1.31 -12.70
N LEU A 80 16.27 1.95 -11.52
CA LEU A 80 16.52 1.23 -10.27
C LEU A 80 15.18 0.69 -9.77
N GLU A 81 15.00 -0.63 -9.89
CA GLU A 81 13.70 -1.28 -9.60
C GLU A 81 13.65 -1.77 -8.15
N ILE A 82 12.53 -1.50 -7.48
CA ILE A 82 12.26 -2.09 -6.16
C ILE A 82 12.20 -3.62 -6.22
N THR A 83 11.77 -4.17 -7.34
CA THR A 83 11.74 -5.60 -7.59
C THR A 83 13.13 -6.22 -7.49
N THR A 84 14.19 -5.49 -7.89
CA THR A 84 15.59 -5.96 -7.72
C THR A 84 15.96 -6.06 -6.23
N VAL A 85 15.53 -5.11 -5.39
CA VAL A 85 15.72 -5.19 -3.94
C VAL A 85 15.00 -6.43 -3.38
N ASN A 86 13.74 -6.64 -3.78
CA ASN A 86 12.95 -7.80 -3.37
C ASN A 86 13.60 -9.12 -3.80
N GLN A 87 14.18 -9.18 -5.00
CA GLN A 87 14.94 -10.35 -5.50
C GLN A 87 16.18 -10.64 -4.65
N GLN A 88 16.87 -9.62 -4.14
CA GLN A 88 18.01 -9.83 -3.23
C GLN A 88 17.55 -10.49 -1.91
N PHE A 89 16.44 -10.02 -1.33
CA PHE A 89 15.87 -10.66 -0.16
C PHE A 89 15.39 -12.08 -0.46
N LEU A 90 14.80 -12.33 -1.62
CA LEU A 90 14.37 -13.66 -2.05
C LEU A 90 15.57 -14.63 -2.18
N ALA A 91 16.65 -14.17 -2.79
CA ALA A 91 17.87 -14.97 -2.94
C ALA A 91 18.52 -15.36 -1.60
N MET A 92 18.30 -14.53 -0.56
CA MET A 92 18.75 -14.82 0.82
C MET A 92 17.74 -15.67 1.62
N ASP A 93 16.63 -16.12 1.01
CA ASP A 93 15.50 -16.77 1.66
C ASP A 93 14.87 -15.91 2.78
N ARG A 94 14.81 -14.60 2.57
CA ARG A 94 14.36 -13.60 3.54
C ARG A 94 13.17 -12.77 3.02
N VAL A 95 12.21 -13.43 2.37
CA VAL A 95 10.97 -12.81 1.90
C VAL A 95 9.78 -13.52 2.51
N HIS A 96 8.85 -12.72 3.04
CA HIS A 96 7.50 -13.15 3.34
C HIS A 96 6.51 -12.37 2.47
N VAL A 97 5.58 -13.05 1.82
CA VAL A 97 4.54 -12.42 1.01
C VAL A 97 3.18 -12.63 1.64
N GLN A 98 2.51 -11.54 1.95
CA GLN A 98 1.14 -11.52 2.45
C GLN A 98 0.18 -11.24 1.29
N THR A 99 -0.68 -12.19 0.97
CA THR A 99 -1.71 -11.97 -0.06
C THR A 99 -2.89 -11.20 0.50
N LEU A 100 -3.36 -10.21 -0.26
CA LEU A 100 -4.58 -9.47 0.02
C LEU A 100 -5.77 -10.21 -0.59
N GLY A 101 -6.74 -10.55 0.25
CA GLY A 101 -7.94 -11.29 -0.18
C GLY A 101 -9.05 -10.38 -0.72
N ARG A 102 -10.26 -10.95 -0.91
CA ARG A 102 -11.42 -10.27 -1.51
C ARG A 102 -11.93 -9.04 -0.74
N GLY A 103 -11.59 -8.90 0.53
CA GLY A 103 -11.99 -7.74 1.36
C GLY A 103 -11.15 -6.50 1.12
N PHE A 104 -10.16 -6.57 0.25
CA PHE A 104 -9.26 -5.46 -0.08
C PHE A 104 -9.51 -4.98 -1.50
N ALA A 105 -9.38 -3.68 -1.71
CA ALA A 105 -9.27 -3.07 -3.02
C ALA A 105 -7.88 -2.46 -3.15
N TRP A 106 -7.12 -2.92 -4.14
CA TRP A 106 -5.86 -2.31 -4.53
C TRP A 106 -6.05 -1.67 -5.90
N LEU A 107 -5.81 -0.36 -5.96
CA LEU A 107 -6.04 0.45 -7.14
C LEU A 107 -4.72 1.06 -7.57
N ASP A 108 -4.27 0.69 -8.77
CA ASP A 108 -3.16 1.35 -9.45
C ASP A 108 -3.65 2.65 -10.09
N THR A 109 -2.81 3.69 -10.08
CA THR A 109 -3.13 5.00 -10.66
C THR A 109 -2.11 5.41 -11.74
N GLY A 110 -1.42 4.43 -12.31
CA GLY A 110 -0.33 4.65 -13.27
C GLY A 110 -0.78 5.09 -14.68
N THR A 111 -2.08 5.05 -14.97
CA THR A 111 -2.66 5.54 -16.23
C THR A 111 -3.83 6.47 -15.95
N SER A 112 -4.18 7.32 -16.92
CA SER A 112 -5.35 8.21 -16.80
C SER A 112 -6.65 7.42 -16.58
N GLU A 113 -6.80 6.27 -17.22
CA GLU A 113 -7.95 5.39 -17.07
C GLU A 113 -8.02 4.80 -15.65
N SER A 114 -6.93 4.18 -15.17
CA SER A 114 -6.90 3.59 -13.83
C SER A 114 -7.04 4.65 -12.72
N MET A 115 -6.56 5.87 -12.95
CA MET A 115 -6.78 6.99 -12.04
C MET A 115 -8.26 7.42 -11.98
N ALA A 116 -8.94 7.46 -13.13
CA ALA A 116 -10.38 7.75 -13.18
C ALA A 116 -11.19 6.67 -12.46
N ASP A 117 -10.87 5.39 -12.67
CA ASP A 117 -11.51 4.26 -11.99
C ASP A 117 -11.32 4.32 -10.48
N ALA A 118 -10.09 4.60 -10.02
CA ALA A 118 -9.79 4.77 -8.60
C ALA A 118 -10.58 5.94 -7.99
N SER A 119 -10.66 7.07 -8.70
CA SER A 119 -11.43 8.25 -8.26
C SER A 119 -12.92 7.94 -8.14
N ASN A 120 -13.50 7.26 -9.11
CA ASN A 120 -14.90 6.84 -9.09
C ASN A 120 -15.19 5.85 -7.96
N PHE A 121 -14.30 4.88 -7.74
CA PHE A 121 -14.43 3.90 -6.65
C PHE A 121 -14.41 4.58 -5.29
N ILE A 122 -13.41 5.43 -5.03
CA ILE A 122 -13.29 6.19 -3.77
C ILE A 122 -14.49 7.13 -3.59
N GLY A 123 -14.90 7.85 -4.65
CA GLY A 123 -16.07 8.71 -4.60
C GLY A 123 -17.35 7.96 -4.23
N THR A 124 -17.54 6.77 -4.75
CA THR A 124 -18.67 5.90 -4.42
C THR A 124 -18.66 5.52 -2.92
N ILE A 125 -17.51 5.11 -2.38
CA ILE A 125 -17.39 4.76 -0.95
C ILE A 125 -17.68 5.97 -0.06
N VAL A 126 -17.07 7.11 -0.37
CA VAL A 126 -17.28 8.37 0.38
C VAL A 126 -18.74 8.76 0.38
N ASN A 127 -19.41 8.72 -0.77
CA ASN A 127 -20.82 9.11 -0.88
C ASN A 127 -21.77 8.13 -0.17
N MET A 128 -21.49 6.82 -0.24
CA MET A 128 -22.35 5.80 0.38
C MET A 128 -22.19 5.73 1.90
N GLN A 129 -20.97 5.84 2.39
CA GLN A 129 -20.66 5.66 3.81
C GLN A 129 -20.59 6.97 4.59
N GLY A 130 -20.49 8.10 3.91
CA GLY A 130 -20.36 9.42 4.55
C GLY A 130 -19.02 9.62 5.28
N VAL A 131 -18.04 8.75 5.04
CA VAL A 131 -16.69 8.83 5.60
C VAL A 131 -15.69 9.32 4.55
N GLN A 132 -14.59 9.89 5.00
CA GLN A 132 -13.52 10.32 4.11
C GLN A 132 -12.39 9.29 4.10
N VAL A 133 -11.83 8.99 2.93
CA VAL A 133 -10.66 8.11 2.80
C VAL A 133 -9.40 8.93 3.03
N ALA A 134 -8.49 8.41 3.86
CA ALA A 134 -7.20 9.04 4.19
C ALA A 134 -7.31 10.46 4.76
N ALA A 135 -8.38 10.76 5.51
CA ALA A 135 -8.53 12.04 6.20
C ALA A 135 -7.53 12.15 7.36
N LEU A 136 -6.44 12.90 7.15
CA LEU A 136 -5.34 13.00 8.12
C LEU A 136 -5.78 13.60 9.45
N GLU A 137 -6.67 14.59 9.41
CA GLU A 137 -7.23 15.24 10.59
C GLU A 137 -8.08 14.27 11.41
N GLU A 138 -8.91 13.45 10.75
CA GLU A 138 -9.69 12.40 11.42
C GLU A 138 -8.77 11.36 12.05
N ILE A 139 -7.77 10.88 11.31
CA ILE A 139 -6.79 9.91 11.82
C ILE A 139 -6.10 10.46 13.06
N SER A 140 -5.62 11.70 12.99
CA SER A 140 -4.95 12.39 14.11
C SER A 140 -5.88 12.53 15.32
N PHE A 141 -7.13 12.88 15.10
CA PHE A 141 -8.14 13.00 16.16
C PHE A 141 -8.45 11.65 16.80
N ARG A 142 -8.73 10.61 15.99
CA ARG A 142 -9.02 9.25 16.49
C ARG A 142 -7.84 8.61 17.22
N LYS A 143 -6.61 8.99 16.85
CA LYS A 143 -5.38 8.55 17.54
C LYS A 143 -5.08 9.37 18.80
N GLY A 144 -5.86 10.41 19.11
CA GLY A 144 -5.64 11.29 20.26
C GLY A 144 -4.43 12.20 20.10
N TRP A 145 -3.91 12.38 18.89
CA TRP A 145 -2.79 13.29 18.63
C TRP A 145 -3.22 14.76 18.61
N ILE A 146 -4.49 15.01 18.29
CA ILE A 146 -5.13 16.33 18.36
C ILE A 146 -6.43 16.25 19.15
N THR A 147 -6.80 17.36 19.80
CA THR A 147 -8.06 17.51 20.53
C THR A 147 -9.19 17.91 19.59
N ALA A 148 -10.46 17.78 20.05
CA ALA A 148 -11.63 18.25 19.31
C ALA A 148 -11.54 19.76 18.98
N GLN A 149 -10.98 20.56 19.90
CA GLN A 149 -10.79 22.00 19.68
C GLN A 149 -9.79 22.27 18.55
N GLN A 150 -8.68 21.51 18.50
CA GLN A 150 -7.70 21.59 17.42
C GLN A 150 -8.29 21.12 16.09
N LEU A 151 -9.06 20.03 16.10
CA LEU A 151 -9.78 19.56 14.90
C LEU A 151 -10.75 20.62 14.36
N MET A 152 -11.50 21.28 15.26
CA MET A 152 -12.39 22.38 14.88
C MET A 152 -11.64 23.56 14.27
N ALA A 153 -10.49 23.93 14.83
CA ALA A 153 -9.62 24.98 14.29
C ALA A 153 -9.10 24.64 12.87
N LEU A 154 -8.73 23.37 12.63
CA LEU A 154 -8.33 22.89 11.30
C LEU A 154 -9.48 22.90 10.31
N ALA A 155 -10.71 22.64 10.76
CA ALA A 155 -11.89 22.65 9.92
C ALA A 155 -12.34 24.06 9.50
N GLU A 156 -12.03 25.09 10.29
CA GLU A 156 -12.56 26.44 10.08
C GLU A 156 -12.25 27.05 8.70
N PRO A 157 -11.01 26.98 8.16
CA PRO A 157 -10.70 27.50 6.81
C PRO A 157 -11.47 26.77 5.70
N MET A 158 -11.91 25.52 5.94
CA MET A 158 -12.60 24.64 5.00
C MET A 158 -14.10 24.52 5.28
N ARG A 159 -14.66 25.29 6.22
CA ARG A 159 -16.03 25.15 6.70
C ARG A 159 -17.11 25.24 5.62
N LYS A 160 -16.80 25.90 4.50
CA LYS A 160 -17.73 26.06 3.36
C LYS A 160 -17.78 24.85 2.44
N ASN A 161 -16.81 23.96 2.48
CA ASN A 161 -16.78 22.77 1.64
C ASN A 161 -17.19 21.50 2.41
N GLN A 162 -17.44 20.41 1.68
CA GLN A 162 -17.91 19.14 2.25
C GLN A 162 -16.92 18.55 3.26
N TYR A 163 -15.61 18.67 3.00
CA TYR A 163 -14.57 18.13 3.87
C TYR A 163 -14.53 18.86 5.23
N GLY A 164 -14.52 20.19 5.21
CA GLY A 164 -14.59 20.95 6.46
C GLY A 164 -15.84 20.69 7.27
N GLN A 165 -17.02 20.55 6.59
CA GLN A 165 -18.26 20.15 7.25
C GLN A 165 -18.18 18.75 7.86
N TYR A 166 -17.50 17.83 7.21
CA TYR A 166 -17.22 16.51 7.75
C TYR A 166 -16.39 16.58 9.04
N LEU A 167 -15.30 17.35 9.05
CA LEU A 167 -14.46 17.53 10.24
C LEU A 167 -15.21 18.19 11.39
N VAL A 168 -16.07 19.18 11.11
CA VAL A 168 -16.95 19.80 12.12
C VAL A 168 -17.90 18.78 12.74
N ARG A 169 -18.54 17.92 11.93
CA ARG A 169 -19.41 16.86 12.46
C ARG A 169 -18.63 15.89 13.34
N LEU A 170 -17.44 15.50 12.89
CA LEU A 170 -16.57 14.59 13.63
C LEU A 170 -16.15 15.19 14.98
N ALA A 171 -15.76 16.48 15.02
CA ALA A 171 -15.37 17.16 16.25
C ALA A 171 -16.50 17.25 17.26
N ASN A 172 -17.76 17.44 16.80
CA ASN A 172 -18.93 17.59 17.67
C ASN A 172 -19.49 16.24 18.17
N ASN A 173 -19.48 15.20 17.33
CA ASN A 173 -20.21 13.95 17.59
C ASN A 173 -19.28 12.77 17.90
N GLY A 174 -17.98 12.88 17.66
CA GLY A 174 -17.02 11.80 17.90
C GLY A 174 -17.23 10.57 17.03
N ILE A 175 -17.92 10.72 15.89
CA ILE A 175 -18.28 9.60 15.01
C ILE A 175 -17.08 9.15 14.19
#